data_b10afe6b2b7cb9d593f7bec5d1b42945
#
_entry.id   b10afe6b2b7cb9d593f7bec5d1b42945
#
_cell.length_a   1.000
_cell.length_b   1.000
_cell.length_c   1.000
_cell.angle_alpha   90.00
_cell.angle_beta   90.00
_cell.angle_gamma   90.00
#
_symmetry.space_group_name_H-M   'P 1'
#
loop_
_entity.id
_entity.type
_entity.pdbx_description
1 polymer ?
#
loop_
_entity_poly.entity_id
_entity_poly.type
_entity_poly.pdbx_seq_one_letter_code
_entity_poly.pdbx_strand_id
1 'polypeptide(L)'
;MHPTEAVNVTDWNELKPRILNLVKPTEEESLKVQRFSEKLIEDVNQVLEAEGFEARAELHGSVTHGTWVSGSEDLDVFIVLDPKYRREDLHKVLGVLKRSLDGDYVEAYAEHPYLQVAMGGFSVDMVPCFRLEKGGTIRSSTDRTPLHSEYLAEALTDEMRDEVRILKLFTETVGVYGAEIRVQGFSGYLCELLIVKYGSFWELAAEAVDWRSGEVVSLDHCLDEDALRKSFDDPLIIMDPTDASRNVASALSQESYWTFVAACRGFTEKPDLKYFVHEEDASSETVLNLMENHGSDYVFLVVDEHKAEVPDSLWGQLHKSQQALRQTLEINGFDVVRSSAWSDERHRHIFVFQLESSTIPGVTKHVGPPVSMAKNAESFLETHLGSEATESGPWIEGDRWVVLLRRRHTEAKELLEERLRDGGRGVGISRKLAVRILQHHRILVNGEIRDYLVDGFEKHLYRVLVGRPHWVE
;
A
#
# COMPACT_ATOMS: atom_id res chain seq x y z
N MET A 1 -12.54 -9.21 31.62
CA MET A 1 -13.35 -8.18 30.94
C MET A 1 -13.45 -7.00 31.89
N HIS A 2 -12.61 -6.00 31.72
CA HIS A 2 -12.78 -4.70 32.35
C HIS A 2 -13.07 -3.72 31.22
N PRO A 3 -14.10 -2.91 31.28
CA PRO A 3 -14.30 -1.83 30.32
C PRO A 3 -13.14 -0.85 30.53
N THR A 4 -12.39 -0.61 29.50
CA THR A 4 -11.41 0.48 29.42
C THR A 4 -12.20 1.79 29.57
N GLU A 5 -12.14 2.41 30.73
CA GLU A 5 -12.60 3.77 30.91
C GLU A 5 -11.86 4.64 29.87
N ALA A 6 -12.62 5.27 28.99
CA ALA A 6 -12.11 6.32 28.11
C ALA A 6 -11.63 7.49 28.97
N VAL A 7 -10.37 7.47 29.34
CA VAL A 7 -9.72 8.60 30.02
C VAL A 7 -9.45 9.63 28.94
N ASN A 8 -10.21 10.69 28.89
CA ASN A 8 -9.94 11.88 28.10
C ASN A 8 -8.62 12.49 28.58
N VAL A 9 -7.51 12.10 27.99
CA VAL A 9 -6.19 12.72 28.23
C VAL A 9 -6.10 13.90 27.28
N THR A 10 -6.19 15.10 27.82
CA THR A 10 -6.10 16.37 27.08
C THR A 10 -4.67 16.92 27.06
N ASP A 11 -3.73 16.31 27.77
CA ASP A 11 -2.35 16.75 27.89
C ASP A 11 -1.38 15.76 27.22
N TRP A 12 -0.65 16.25 26.22
CA TRP A 12 0.40 15.48 25.53
C TRP A 12 1.45 14.93 26.51
N ASN A 13 1.77 15.67 27.58
CA ASN A 13 2.74 15.23 28.57
C ASN A 13 2.30 13.98 29.35
N GLU A 14 0.99 13.76 29.49
CA GLU A 14 0.44 12.55 30.11
C GLU A 14 0.29 11.40 29.09
N LEU A 15 0.00 11.74 27.82
CA LEU A 15 -0.22 10.77 26.77
C LEU A 15 1.08 10.12 26.27
N LYS A 16 2.12 10.92 26.06
CA LYS A 16 3.41 10.47 25.54
C LYS A 16 4.04 9.30 26.29
N PRO A 17 4.14 9.29 27.65
CA PRO A 17 4.67 8.14 28.37
C PRO A 17 3.86 6.85 28.16
N ARG A 18 2.54 6.97 28.02
CA ARG A 18 1.66 5.82 27.77
C ARG A 18 1.92 5.23 26.39
N ILE A 19 2.09 6.08 25.38
CA ILE A 19 2.42 5.64 24.01
C ILE A 19 3.80 4.99 23.99
N LEU A 20 4.79 5.58 24.64
CA LEU A 20 6.13 5.01 24.73
C LEU A 20 6.15 3.62 25.36
N ASN A 21 5.32 3.37 26.36
CA ASN A 21 5.17 2.03 26.94
C ASN A 21 4.60 0.99 25.98
N LEU A 22 3.92 1.41 24.89
CA LEU A 22 3.41 0.51 23.85
C LEU A 22 4.46 0.18 22.80
N VAL A 23 5.36 1.12 22.50
CA VAL A 23 6.24 1.03 21.33
C VAL A 23 7.72 0.83 21.67
N LYS A 24 8.14 1.19 22.86
CA LYS A 24 9.54 1.08 23.25
C LYS A 24 9.88 -0.37 23.59
N PRO A 25 10.87 -0.96 22.89
CA PRO A 25 11.31 -2.31 23.20
C PRO A 25 11.75 -2.45 24.64
N THR A 26 11.41 -3.56 25.25
CA THR A 26 11.90 -3.94 26.57
C THR A 26 13.40 -4.31 26.51
N GLU A 27 14.04 -4.34 27.66
CA GLU A 27 15.43 -4.79 27.77
C GLU A 27 15.58 -6.26 27.31
N GLU A 28 14.60 -7.11 27.62
CA GLU A 28 14.57 -8.51 27.20
C GLU A 28 14.49 -8.65 25.67
N GLU A 29 13.58 -7.91 25.01
CA GLU A 29 13.47 -7.87 23.55
C GLU A 29 14.77 -7.38 22.93
N SER A 30 15.35 -6.31 23.47
CA SER A 30 16.61 -5.75 22.97
C SER A 30 17.77 -6.74 23.06
N LEU A 31 17.89 -7.47 24.18
CA LEU A 31 18.89 -8.52 24.34
C LEU A 31 18.64 -9.72 23.40
N LYS A 32 17.38 -10.07 23.16
CA LYS A 32 17.01 -11.16 22.21
C LYS A 32 17.43 -10.78 20.79
N VAL A 33 17.07 -9.58 20.34
CA VAL A 33 17.44 -9.05 19.01
C VAL A 33 18.95 -8.99 18.86
N GLN A 34 19.66 -8.43 19.83
CA GLN A 34 21.12 -8.29 19.78
C GLN A 34 21.81 -9.65 19.65
N ARG A 35 21.49 -10.61 20.52
CA ARG A 35 22.11 -11.96 20.48
C ARG A 35 21.84 -12.69 19.18
N PHE A 36 20.62 -12.58 18.67
CA PHE A 36 20.26 -13.24 17.43
C PHE A 36 20.97 -12.60 16.23
N SER A 37 20.96 -11.26 16.13
CA SER A 37 21.60 -10.55 15.02
C SER A 37 23.12 -10.73 15.01
N GLU A 38 23.79 -10.66 16.15
CA GLU A 38 25.23 -10.91 16.26
C GLU A 38 25.60 -12.31 15.75
N LYS A 39 24.85 -13.34 16.17
CA LYS A 39 25.07 -14.71 15.71
C LYS A 39 24.80 -14.86 14.22
N LEU A 40 23.69 -14.30 13.73
CA LEU A 40 23.31 -14.37 12.31
C LEU A 40 24.40 -13.72 11.42
N ILE A 41 24.89 -12.54 11.78
CA ILE A 41 25.95 -11.84 11.07
C ILE A 41 27.24 -12.68 11.04
N GLU A 42 27.58 -13.33 12.17
CA GLU A 42 28.74 -14.24 12.23
C GLU A 42 28.56 -15.43 11.30
N ASP A 43 27.42 -16.12 11.37
CA ASP A 43 27.10 -17.30 10.53
C ASP A 43 27.14 -16.94 9.03
N VAL A 44 26.53 -15.80 8.64
CA VAL A 44 26.56 -15.33 7.25
C VAL A 44 27.97 -14.99 6.79
N ASN A 45 28.77 -14.29 7.61
CA ASN A 45 30.16 -13.96 7.26
C ASN A 45 31.04 -15.21 7.10
N GLN A 46 30.86 -16.23 7.93
CA GLN A 46 31.56 -17.52 7.79
C GLN A 46 31.23 -18.19 6.46
N VAL A 47 29.96 -18.16 6.03
CA VAL A 47 29.55 -18.71 4.72
C VAL A 47 30.18 -17.92 3.57
N LEU A 48 30.17 -16.59 3.64
CA LEU A 48 30.76 -15.73 2.60
C LEU A 48 32.26 -15.97 2.45
N GLU A 49 32.98 -16.11 3.55
CA GLU A 49 34.43 -16.39 3.56
C GLU A 49 34.73 -17.78 3.01
N ALA A 50 33.99 -18.81 3.45
CA ALA A 50 34.19 -20.20 2.99
C ALA A 50 33.97 -20.35 1.48
N GLU A 51 33.05 -19.58 0.91
CA GLU A 51 32.75 -19.59 -0.53
C GLU A 51 33.59 -18.59 -1.34
N GLY A 52 34.50 -17.87 -0.67
CA GLY A 52 35.48 -16.99 -1.31
C GLY A 52 34.93 -15.66 -1.81
N PHE A 53 33.83 -15.17 -1.22
CA PHE A 53 33.29 -13.85 -1.55
C PHE A 53 34.01 -12.75 -0.75
N GLU A 54 34.51 -11.73 -1.42
CA GLU A 54 34.88 -10.47 -0.77
C GLU A 54 33.63 -9.63 -0.50
N ALA A 55 32.88 -10.05 0.50
CA ALA A 55 31.65 -9.44 0.94
C ALA A 55 31.56 -9.51 2.46
N ARG A 56 30.72 -8.66 3.05
CA ARG A 56 30.46 -8.63 4.49
C ARG A 56 28.99 -8.47 4.78
N ALA A 57 28.49 -9.24 5.71
CA ALA A 57 27.16 -9.05 6.27
C ALA A 57 27.16 -7.93 7.31
N GLU A 58 26.22 -7.04 7.23
CA GLU A 58 26.03 -5.91 8.14
C GLU A 58 24.54 -5.78 8.48
N LEU A 59 24.24 -5.45 9.74
CA LEU A 59 22.88 -5.13 10.17
C LEU A 59 22.60 -3.65 9.85
N HIS A 60 21.44 -3.39 9.24
CA HIS A 60 20.98 -2.05 8.93
C HIS A 60 19.50 -1.86 9.35
N GLY A 61 18.85 -0.81 8.88
CA GLY A 61 17.46 -0.53 9.17
C GLY A 61 17.17 -0.12 10.62
N SER A 62 15.93 -0.29 11.02
CA SER A 62 15.42 0.26 12.27
C SER A 62 16.11 -0.28 13.55
N VAL A 63 16.61 -1.50 13.50
CA VAL A 63 17.35 -2.09 14.63
C VAL A 63 18.69 -1.38 14.84
N THR A 64 19.44 -1.15 13.76
CA THR A 64 20.72 -0.43 13.82
C THR A 64 20.54 1.04 14.21
N HIS A 65 19.47 1.67 13.72
CA HIS A 65 19.15 3.06 14.04
C HIS A 65 18.59 3.22 15.46
N GLY A 66 18.18 2.12 16.11
CA GLY A 66 17.54 2.14 17.43
C GLY A 66 16.12 2.71 17.38
N THR A 67 15.42 2.59 16.26
CA THR A 67 14.08 3.14 16.02
C THR A 67 13.00 2.06 15.79
N TRP A 68 13.35 0.79 16.03
CA TRP A 68 12.40 -0.31 15.93
C TRP A 68 11.36 -0.30 17.06
N VAL A 69 10.21 -0.86 16.79
CA VAL A 69 9.04 -0.84 17.69
C VAL A 69 8.93 -2.19 18.38
N SER A 70 8.54 -2.20 19.67
CA SER A 70 8.27 -3.43 20.43
C SER A 70 7.31 -4.35 19.67
N GLY A 71 7.61 -5.65 19.66
CA GLY A 71 6.85 -6.65 18.89
C GLY A 71 7.19 -6.71 17.38
N SER A 72 8.04 -5.82 16.86
CA SER A 72 8.57 -5.97 15.50
C SER A 72 9.62 -7.07 15.48
N GLU A 73 9.46 -8.01 14.54
CA GLU A 73 10.35 -9.15 14.37
C GLU A 73 11.22 -9.02 13.10
N ASP A 74 11.27 -7.84 12.47
CA ASP A 74 11.94 -7.60 11.20
C ASP A 74 13.41 -7.21 11.39
N LEU A 75 14.31 -7.89 10.67
CA LEU A 75 15.76 -7.64 10.66
C LEU A 75 16.25 -7.47 9.23
N ASP A 76 16.95 -6.37 8.96
CA ASP A 76 17.56 -6.06 7.67
C ASP A 76 19.05 -6.41 7.68
N VAL A 77 19.43 -7.51 7.04
CA VAL A 77 20.82 -7.95 6.89
C VAL A 77 21.31 -7.64 5.49
N PHE A 78 22.22 -6.69 5.37
CA PHE A 78 22.81 -6.30 4.09
C PHE A 78 24.10 -7.07 3.82
N ILE A 79 24.20 -7.63 2.62
CA ILE A 79 25.41 -8.31 2.16
C ILE A 79 26.16 -7.32 1.27
N VAL A 80 27.14 -6.64 1.86
CA VAL A 80 27.90 -5.56 1.22
C VAL A 80 29.06 -6.15 0.43
N LEU A 81 28.94 -6.17 -0.89
CA LEU A 81 29.94 -6.71 -1.82
C LEU A 81 30.97 -5.66 -2.22
N ASP A 82 32.19 -6.13 -2.49
CA ASP A 82 33.23 -5.28 -3.10
C ASP A 82 32.78 -4.76 -4.48
N PRO A 83 33.06 -3.48 -4.83
CA PRO A 83 32.63 -2.88 -6.11
C PRO A 83 33.13 -3.61 -7.38
N LYS A 84 34.11 -4.49 -7.29
CA LYS A 84 34.58 -5.32 -8.41
C LYS A 84 33.55 -6.32 -8.91
N TYR A 85 32.59 -6.72 -8.05
CA TYR A 85 31.54 -7.65 -8.41
C TYR A 85 30.52 -7.00 -9.35
N ARG A 86 29.85 -7.84 -10.16
CA ARG A 86 28.83 -7.44 -11.12
C ARG A 86 27.43 -7.72 -10.56
N ARG A 87 26.42 -7.13 -11.17
CA ARG A 87 25.00 -7.32 -10.80
C ARG A 87 24.59 -8.81 -10.76
N GLU A 88 25.16 -9.63 -11.66
CA GLU A 88 24.89 -11.08 -11.71
C GLU A 88 25.43 -11.83 -10.49
N ASP A 89 26.43 -11.28 -9.81
CA ASP A 89 27.04 -11.90 -8.64
C ASP A 89 26.15 -11.76 -7.40
N LEU A 90 25.22 -10.78 -7.37
CA LEU A 90 24.22 -10.65 -6.32
C LEU A 90 23.36 -11.92 -6.21
N HIS A 91 22.91 -12.47 -7.35
CA HIS A 91 22.17 -13.74 -7.38
C HIS A 91 23.00 -14.92 -6.88
N LYS A 92 24.33 -14.96 -7.20
CA LYS A 92 25.20 -16.04 -6.77
C LYS A 92 25.36 -16.07 -5.25
N VAL A 93 25.56 -14.88 -4.65
CA VAL A 93 25.66 -14.75 -3.19
C VAL A 93 24.39 -15.24 -2.51
N LEU A 94 23.23 -14.78 -2.97
CA LEU A 94 21.95 -15.24 -2.41
C LEU A 94 21.75 -16.77 -2.57
N GLY A 95 22.14 -17.31 -3.74
CA GLY A 95 22.09 -18.75 -3.97
C GLY A 95 22.98 -19.56 -3.05
N VAL A 96 24.13 -19.01 -2.64
CA VAL A 96 25.01 -19.62 -1.64
C VAL A 96 24.38 -19.56 -0.25
N LEU A 97 23.92 -18.39 0.19
CA LEU A 97 23.28 -18.23 1.50
C LEU A 97 22.08 -19.17 1.67
N LYS A 98 21.23 -19.26 0.64
CA LYS A 98 20.07 -20.16 0.62
C LYS A 98 20.42 -21.64 0.77
N ARG A 99 21.61 -22.08 0.34
CA ARG A 99 22.06 -23.48 0.48
C ARG A 99 22.78 -23.76 1.78
N SER A 100 23.40 -22.75 2.37
CA SER A 100 24.32 -22.89 3.50
C SER A 100 23.70 -22.56 4.85
N LEU A 101 22.61 -21.81 4.86
CA LEU A 101 21.87 -21.47 6.08
C LEU A 101 20.54 -22.22 6.10
N ASP A 102 20.13 -22.71 7.27
CA ASP A 102 18.84 -23.35 7.46
C ASP A 102 17.72 -22.29 7.48
N GLY A 103 16.62 -22.52 6.75
CA GLY A 103 15.45 -21.66 6.75
C GLY A 103 14.53 -21.88 5.56
N ASP A 104 13.30 -21.42 5.70
CA ASP A 104 12.31 -21.37 4.61
C ASP A 104 12.42 -20.03 3.89
N TYR A 105 13.17 -20.03 2.79
CA TYR A 105 13.47 -18.82 2.02
C TYR A 105 12.40 -18.51 0.99
N VAL A 106 11.91 -17.28 1.02
CA VAL A 106 11.16 -16.67 -0.08
C VAL A 106 12.09 -15.72 -0.83
N GLU A 107 12.24 -15.94 -2.13
CA GLU A 107 13.00 -15.05 -2.99
C GLU A 107 12.10 -13.91 -3.42
N ALA A 108 12.38 -12.69 -2.98
CA ALA A 108 11.64 -11.49 -3.27
C ALA A 108 12.43 -10.59 -4.22
N TYR A 109 11.74 -9.69 -4.91
CA TYR A 109 12.31 -8.80 -5.91
C TYR A 109 11.83 -7.37 -5.67
N ALA A 110 12.75 -6.50 -5.28
CA ALA A 110 12.59 -5.06 -5.43
C ALA A 110 13.27 -4.63 -6.75
N GLU A 111 14.28 -3.80 -6.70
CA GLU A 111 15.15 -3.53 -7.86
C GLU A 111 16.11 -4.70 -8.12
N HIS A 112 16.44 -5.44 -7.06
CA HIS A 112 17.26 -6.67 -7.06
C HIS A 112 16.56 -7.78 -6.29
N PRO A 113 16.94 -9.05 -6.50
CA PRO A 113 16.51 -10.12 -5.65
C PRO A 113 17.08 -9.95 -4.25
N TYR A 114 16.30 -10.30 -3.26
CA TYR A 114 16.69 -10.47 -1.88
C TYR A 114 16.03 -11.73 -1.30
N LEU A 115 16.53 -12.22 -0.19
CA LEU A 115 15.94 -13.38 0.48
C LEU A 115 15.23 -12.93 1.73
N GLN A 116 13.98 -13.31 1.85
CA GLN A 116 13.22 -13.21 3.09
C GLN A 116 13.15 -14.58 3.72
N VAL A 117 13.44 -14.67 5.01
CA VAL A 117 13.45 -15.92 5.75
C VAL A 117 12.94 -15.74 7.17
N ALA A 118 12.07 -16.63 7.62
CA ALA A 118 11.66 -16.74 9.02
C ALA A 118 12.63 -17.65 9.77
N MET A 119 13.39 -17.09 10.73
CA MET A 119 14.31 -17.85 11.57
C MET A 119 14.44 -17.26 12.98
N GLY A 120 14.54 -18.13 13.96
CA GLY A 120 14.72 -17.71 15.36
C GLY A 120 13.57 -16.88 15.95
N GLY A 121 12.40 -16.87 15.30
CA GLY A 121 11.26 -16.02 15.64
C GLY A 121 11.40 -14.60 15.10
N PHE A 122 12.22 -14.40 14.05
CA PHE A 122 12.39 -13.15 13.34
C PHE A 122 12.12 -13.34 11.84
N SER A 123 11.63 -12.30 11.20
CA SER A 123 11.62 -12.14 9.75
C SER A 123 12.91 -11.44 9.35
N VAL A 124 13.74 -12.11 8.56
CA VAL A 124 15.05 -11.60 8.16
C VAL A 124 15.05 -11.34 6.66
N ASP A 125 15.32 -10.10 6.26
CA ASP A 125 15.55 -9.71 4.88
C ASP A 125 17.06 -9.67 4.61
N MET A 126 17.57 -10.59 3.76
CA MET A 126 18.96 -10.62 3.34
C MET A 126 19.09 -9.91 2.00
N VAL A 127 19.62 -8.70 2.03
CA VAL A 127 19.66 -7.79 0.89
C VAL A 127 21.08 -7.59 0.39
N PRO A 128 21.45 -8.07 -0.83
CA PRO A 128 22.75 -7.82 -1.38
C PRO A 128 22.85 -6.38 -1.91
N CYS A 129 23.97 -5.72 -1.65
CA CYS A 129 24.28 -4.39 -2.15
C CYS A 129 25.79 -4.27 -2.46
N PHE A 130 26.17 -3.20 -3.15
CA PHE A 130 27.59 -2.90 -3.39
C PHE A 130 28.09 -1.88 -2.38
N ARG A 131 29.33 -2.06 -1.95
CA ARG A 131 30.01 -1.04 -1.14
C ARG A 131 30.09 0.26 -1.93
N LEU A 132 29.56 1.33 -1.34
CA LEU A 132 29.62 2.66 -1.92
C LEU A 132 30.72 3.48 -1.22
N GLU A 133 31.66 4.03 -2.00
CA GLU A 133 32.59 5.03 -1.51
C GLU A 133 31.97 6.42 -1.62
N LYS A 134 32.36 7.36 -0.76
CA LYS A 134 31.87 8.75 -0.81
C LYS A 134 32.09 9.32 -2.22
N GLY A 135 30.99 9.71 -2.89
CA GLY A 135 31.02 10.22 -4.28
C GLY A 135 31.03 9.14 -5.35
N GLY A 136 30.91 7.86 -4.99
CA GLY A 136 30.76 6.74 -5.92
C GLY A 136 29.40 6.74 -6.62
N THR A 137 29.32 6.03 -7.75
CA THR A 137 28.08 5.89 -8.51
C THR A 137 27.19 4.84 -7.86
N ILE A 138 25.97 5.23 -7.48
CA ILE A 138 24.92 4.33 -7.01
C ILE A 138 24.53 3.39 -8.15
N ARG A 139 24.63 2.09 -7.92
CA ARG A 139 24.34 1.03 -8.90
C ARG A 139 22.98 0.38 -8.63
N SER A 140 22.50 0.52 -7.40
CA SER A 140 21.23 -0.01 -6.91
C SER A 140 20.63 0.88 -5.83
N SER A 141 19.33 0.86 -5.69
CA SER A 141 18.63 1.56 -4.58
C SER A 141 19.13 1.10 -3.20
N THR A 142 19.48 -0.17 -3.08
CA THR A 142 19.95 -0.79 -1.83
C THR A 142 21.36 -0.35 -1.41
N ASP A 143 22.16 0.17 -2.35
CA ASP A 143 23.52 0.64 -2.05
C ASP A 143 23.55 1.86 -1.13
N ARG A 144 22.43 2.58 -1.01
CA ARG A 144 22.28 3.76 -0.14
C ARG A 144 22.15 3.42 1.34
N THR A 145 21.64 2.23 1.66
CA THR A 145 21.27 1.87 3.03
C THR A 145 22.42 2.00 4.04
N PRO A 146 23.66 1.57 3.73
CA PRO A 146 24.78 1.83 4.62
C PRO A 146 25.03 3.33 4.89
N LEU A 147 24.88 4.17 3.87
CA LEU A 147 25.04 5.64 4.01
C LEU A 147 23.90 6.26 4.83
N HIS A 148 22.66 5.76 4.67
CA HIS A 148 21.55 6.18 5.50
C HIS A 148 21.81 5.88 6.97
N SER A 149 22.35 4.68 7.27
CA SER A 149 22.70 4.30 8.62
C SER A 149 23.80 5.16 9.23
N GLU A 150 24.84 5.50 8.44
CA GLU A 150 25.89 6.44 8.87
C GLU A 150 25.30 7.82 9.20
N TYR A 151 24.47 8.37 8.31
CA TYR A 151 23.84 9.68 8.49
C TYR A 151 22.95 9.70 9.74
N LEU A 152 22.10 8.70 9.94
CA LEU A 152 21.18 8.64 11.07
C LEU A 152 21.90 8.37 12.40
N ALA A 153 23.01 7.66 12.39
CA ALA A 153 23.84 7.46 13.58
C ALA A 153 24.38 8.79 14.14
N GLU A 154 24.66 9.78 13.26
CA GLU A 154 25.10 11.13 13.64
C GLU A 154 23.92 12.07 13.96
N ALA A 155 22.79 11.91 13.26
CA ALA A 155 21.68 12.86 13.33
C ALA A 155 20.66 12.58 14.43
N LEU A 156 20.44 11.29 14.82
CA LEU A 156 19.43 10.89 15.79
C LEU A 156 20.00 10.83 17.22
N THR A 157 19.43 11.62 18.13
CA THR A 157 19.63 11.45 19.56
C THR A 157 18.78 10.31 20.14
N ASP A 158 19.02 9.89 21.38
CA ASP A 158 18.23 8.84 22.02
C ASP A 158 16.76 9.27 22.21
N GLU A 159 16.52 10.53 22.52
CA GLU A 159 15.18 11.10 22.62
C GLU A 159 14.47 11.09 21.27
N MET A 160 15.16 11.44 20.18
CA MET A 160 14.59 11.41 18.84
C MET A 160 14.23 9.99 18.39
N ARG A 161 14.97 8.96 18.81
CA ARG A 161 14.61 7.56 18.53
C ARG A 161 13.26 7.18 19.11
N ASP A 162 12.96 7.64 20.32
CA ASP A 162 11.64 7.44 20.93
C ASP A 162 10.53 8.21 20.18
N GLU A 163 10.82 9.43 19.70
CA GLU A 163 9.87 10.20 18.86
C GLU A 163 9.59 9.52 17.50
N VAL A 164 10.60 8.90 16.89
CA VAL A 164 10.41 8.10 15.67
C VAL A 164 9.47 6.92 15.93
N ARG A 165 9.61 6.22 17.07
CA ARG A 165 8.69 5.13 17.43
C ARG A 165 7.25 5.62 17.57
N ILE A 166 7.05 6.77 18.21
CA ILE A 166 5.73 7.39 18.34
C ILE A 166 5.16 7.70 16.95
N LEU A 167 5.95 8.31 16.05
CA LEU A 167 5.53 8.62 14.69
C LEU A 167 5.18 7.37 13.89
N LYS A 168 5.97 6.30 14.01
CA LYS A 168 5.68 5.02 13.35
C LYS A 168 4.34 4.45 13.82
N LEU A 169 4.08 4.39 15.13
CA LEU A 169 2.80 3.93 15.65
C LEU A 169 1.64 4.81 15.21
N PHE A 170 1.80 6.14 15.20
CA PHE A 170 0.79 7.07 14.71
C PHE A 170 0.47 6.79 13.24
N THR A 171 1.47 6.73 12.38
CA THR A 171 1.28 6.50 10.94
C THR A 171 0.71 5.10 10.64
N GLU A 172 1.09 4.09 11.43
CA GLU A 172 0.53 2.73 11.35
C GLU A 172 -0.96 2.72 11.72
N THR A 173 -1.31 3.33 12.87
CA THR A 173 -2.69 3.36 13.37
C THR A 173 -3.60 4.16 12.45
N VAL A 174 -3.14 5.27 11.87
CA VAL A 174 -3.94 6.04 10.90
C VAL A 174 -3.93 5.43 9.50
N GLY A 175 -3.17 4.35 9.26
CA GLY A 175 -3.19 3.54 8.04
C GLY A 175 -2.30 4.04 6.90
N VAL A 176 -1.24 4.81 7.22
CA VAL A 176 -0.34 5.40 6.23
C VAL A 176 1.14 5.04 6.44
N TYR A 177 1.46 4.04 7.26
CA TYR A 177 2.83 3.56 7.43
C TYR A 177 3.20 2.50 6.40
N GLY A 178 4.35 2.68 5.73
CA GLY A 178 4.90 1.78 4.72
C GLY A 178 4.93 2.41 3.32
N ALA A 179 6.03 2.17 2.59
CA ALA A 179 6.24 2.68 1.22
C ALA A 179 5.84 1.66 0.15
N GLU A 180 5.42 0.47 0.54
CA GLU A 180 4.97 -0.59 -0.35
C GLU A 180 3.72 -0.16 -1.16
N ILE A 181 3.54 -0.75 -2.35
CA ILE A 181 2.46 -0.39 -3.28
C ILE A 181 1.06 -0.53 -2.65
N ARG A 182 0.91 -1.38 -1.64
CA ARG A 182 -0.34 -1.55 -0.90
C ARG A 182 -0.77 -0.31 -0.15
N VAL A 183 0.16 0.41 0.47
CA VAL A 183 -0.08 1.57 1.35
C VAL A 183 0.30 2.88 0.66
N GLN A 184 1.44 2.92 -0.02
CA GLN A 184 2.02 4.13 -0.61
C GLN A 184 2.08 5.27 0.42
N GLY A 185 2.57 4.95 1.60
CA GLY A 185 2.62 5.80 2.79
C GLY A 185 4.03 6.21 3.18
N PHE A 186 4.21 6.47 4.47
CA PHE A 186 5.45 6.93 5.07
C PHE A 186 6.38 5.73 5.35
N SER A 187 7.54 5.68 4.68
CA SER A 187 8.56 4.68 4.99
C SER A 187 9.19 4.93 6.36
N GLY A 188 9.80 3.90 6.96
CA GLY A 188 10.54 4.06 8.22
C GLY A 188 11.63 5.13 8.12
N TYR A 189 12.38 5.15 7.01
CA TYR A 189 13.40 6.16 6.76
C TYR A 189 12.83 7.58 6.62
N LEU A 190 11.68 7.73 5.96
CA LEU A 190 10.96 9.01 5.90
C LEU A 190 10.55 9.50 7.30
N CYS A 191 10.05 8.61 8.15
CA CYS A 191 9.71 8.94 9.54
C CYS A 191 10.95 9.41 10.32
N GLU A 192 12.10 8.75 10.14
CA GLU A 192 13.36 9.12 10.76
C GLU A 192 13.82 10.52 10.33
N LEU A 193 13.80 10.82 9.03
CA LEU A 193 14.18 12.15 8.52
C LEU A 193 13.24 13.27 8.97
N LEU A 194 11.95 12.99 9.07
CA LEU A 194 10.98 13.96 9.60
C LEU A 194 11.29 14.30 11.08
N ILE A 195 11.63 13.31 11.89
CA ILE A 195 12.02 13.58 13.28
C ILE A 195 13.39 14.27 13.36
N VAL A 196 14.34 13.94 12.49
CA VAL A 196 15.60 14.72 12.40
C VAL A 196 15.32 16.19 12.10
N LYS A 197 14.35 16.48 11.23
CA LYS A 197 13.99 17.87 10.89
C LYS A 197 13.31 18.62 12.02
N TYR A 198 12.28 18.00 12.63
CA TYR A 198 11.38 18.68 13.57
C TYR A 198 11.74 18.46 15.05
N GLY A 199 12.61 17.48 15.34
CA GLY A 199 13.07 17.15 16.68
C GLY A 199 12.12 16.29 17.50
N SER A 200 10.80 16.38 17.31
CA SER A 200 9.80 15.58 18.00
C SER A 200 8.56 15.31 17.14
N PHE A 201 7.80 14.29 17.52
CA PHE A 201 6.50 14.00 16.90
C PHE A 201 5.50 15.15 17.08
N TRP A 202 5.49 15.79 18.25
CA TRP A 202 4.59 16.89 18.52
C TRP A 202 4.85 18.10 17.60
N GLU A 203 6.11 18.51 17.47
CA GLU A 203 6.51 19.62 16.60
C GLU A 203 6.22 19.29 15.13
N LEU A 204 6.49 18.06 14.70
CA LEU A 204 6.11 17.60 13.35
C LEU A 204 4.60 17.66 13.15
N ALA A 205 3.81 17.14 14.08
CA ALA A 205 2.36 17.12 13.94
C ALA A 205 1.76 18.53 13.91
N ALA A 206 2.29 19.45 14.74
CA ALA A 206 1.88 20.83 14.75
C ALA A 206 2.22 21.57 13.45
N GLU A 207 3.38 21.32 12.86
CA GLU A 207 3.77 21.91 11.57
C GLU A 207 3.00 21.32 10.40
N ALA A 208 2.74 20.00 10.43
CA ALA A 208 2.01 19.31 9.38
C ALA A 208 0.54 19.77 9.22
N VAL A 209 -0.03 20.45 10.22
CA VAL A 209 -1.38 21.04 10.13
C VAL A 209 -1.52 22.00 8.94
N ASP A 210 -0.46 22.73 8.62
CA ASP A 210 -0.43 23.76 7.57
C ASP A 210 0.19 23.28 6.25
N TRP A 211 0.61 22.01 6.17
CA TRP A 211 1.22 21.47 4.96
C TRP A 211 0.30 21.55 3.75
N ARG A 212 0.92 21.76 2.58
CA ARG A 212 0.25 21.89 1.28
C ARG A 212 0.78 20.84 0.31
N SER A 213 0.04 20.54 -0.75
CA SER A 213 0.57 19.67 -1.82
C SER A 213 1.83 20.24 -2.43
N GLY A 214 2.86 19.41 -2.59
CA GLY A 214 4.20 19.86 -2.99
C GLY A 214 4.99 20.50 -1.84
N GLU A 215 4.69 20.09 -0.59
CA GLU A 215 5.43 20.55 0.59
C GLU A 215 6.90 20.15 0.48
N VAL A 216 7.81 21.10 0.75
CA VAL A 216 9.25 20.86 0.77
C VAL A 216 9.75 20.91 2.19
N VAL A 217 10.18 19.74 2.71
CA VAL A 217 10.84 19.65 4.01
C VAL A 217 12.34 19.58 3.79
N SER A 218 13.00 20.72 3.97
CA SER A 218 14.45 20.85 3.77
C SER A 218 15.20 20.46 5.04
N LEU A 219 16.09 19.50 4.94
CA LEU A 219 17.06 19.15 5.99
C LEU A 219 18.29 20.06 5.96
N ASP A 220 18.58 20.63 4.80
CA ASP A 220 19.67 21.59 4.56
C ASP A 220 19.09 22.93 4.08
N HIS A 221 19.46 24.03 4.73
CA HIS A 221 18.99 25.39 4.42
C HIS A 221 19.52 25.94 3.08
N CYS A 222 20.34 25.19 2.35
CA CYS A 222 20.94 25.62 1.09
C CYS A 222 20.16 25.24 -0.17
N LEU A 223 19.01 24.55 -0.04
CA LEU A 223 18.22 24.06 -1.18
C LEU A 223 17.24 25.14 -1.69
N ASP A 224 17.14 25.27 -3.01
CA ASP A 224 16.15 26.11 -3.69
C ASP A 224 14.80 25.35 -3.75
N GLU A 225 13.89 25.64 -2.82
CA GLU A 225 12.59 25.00 -2.72
C GLU A 225 11.73 25.18 -3.99
N ASP A 226 11.80 26.36 -4.65
CA ASP A 226 11.03 26.59 -5.86
C ASP A 226 11.54 25.76 -7.03
N ALA A 227 12.85 25.50 -7.10
CA ALA A 227 13.41 24.57 -8.05
C ALA A 227 12.98 23.13 -7.77
N LEU A 228 12.93 22.71 -6.51
CA LEU A 228 12.47 21.37 -6.11
C LEU A 228 11.00 21.16 -6.45
N ARG A 229 10.11 22.11 -6.13
CA ARG A 229 8.68 22.03 -6.50
C ARG A 229 8.43 21.94 -8.01
N LYS A 230 9.35 22.44 -8.83
CA LYS A 230 9.28 22.30 -10.29
C LYS A 230 9.81 20.97 -10.82
N SER A 231 10.66 20.31 -10.05
CA SER A 231 11.33 19.07 -10.45
C SER A 231 10.58 17.82 -10.03
N PHE A 232 9.71 17.91 -9.02
CA PHE A 232 8.95 16.79 -8.45
C PHE A 232 7.47 17.13 -8.39
N ASP A 233 6.61 16.19 -8.82
CA ASP A 233 5.14 16.29 -8.73
C ASP A 233 4.59 15.57 -7.47
N ASP A 234 5.48 15.21 -6.54
CA ASP A 234 5.14 14.48 -5.34
C ASP A 234 4.43 15.37 -4.31
N PRO A 235 3.52 14.83 -3.47
CA PRO A 235 2.82 15.65 -2.46
C PRO A 235 3.74 16.16 -1.35
N LEU A 236 4.85 15.45 -1.08
CA LEU A 236 5.89 15.77 -0.12
C LEU A 236 7.25 15.60 -0.79
N ILE A 237 8.14 16.55 -0.58
CA ILE A 237 9.49 16.55 -1.14
C ILE A 237 10.50 16.65 0.00
N ILE A 238 11.27 15.58 0.20
CA ILE A 238 12.39 15.53 1.16
C ILE A 238 13.58 14.95 0.42
N MET A 239 14.58 15.78 0.17
CA MET A 239 15.78 15.34 -0.50
C MET A 239 16.58 14.40 0.40
N ASP A 240 17.03 13.27 -0.16
CA ASP A 240 17.87 12.33 0.55
C ASP A 240 19.22 12.96 0.89
N PRO A 241 19.61 13.04 2.17
CA PRO A 241 20.89 13.64 2.56
C PRO A 241 22.12 12.93 1.97
N THR A 242 21.93 11.69 1.51
CA THR A 242 23.01 10.88 0.91
C THR A 242 22.95 10.83 -0.62
N ASP A 243 21.85 11.28 -1.22
CA ASP A 243 21.62 11.30 -2.67
C ASP A 243 20.75 12.50 -3.07
N ALA A 244 21.38 13.62 -3.43
CA ALA A 244 20.71 14.85 -3.81
C ALA A 244 19.81 14.76 -5.07
N SER A 245 19.74 13.63 -5.74
CA SER A 245 18.85 13.40 -6.88
C SER A 245 17.53 12.69 -6.50
N ARG A 246 17.40 12.27 -5.24
CA ARG A 246 16.28 11.44 -4.77
C ARG A 246 15.36 12.18 -3.82
N ASN A 247 14.05 12.14 -4.12
CA ASN A 247 13.02 12.45 -3.12
C ASN A 247 12.72 11.17 -2.31
N VAL A 248 12.94 11.22 -0.98
CA VAL A 248 12.65 10.08 -0.08
C VAL A 248 11.15 9.78 0.01
N ALA A 249 10.30 10.79 -0.18
CA ALA A 249 8.86 10.66 -0.14
C ALA A 249 8.21 10.27 -1.48
N SER A 250 8.98 9.88 -2.50
CA SER A 250 8.47 9.57 -3.85
C SER A 250 7.45 8.41 -3.93
N ALA A 251 7.39 7.55 -2.92
CA ALA A 251 6.38 6.48 -2.83
C ALA A 251 5.05 6.96 -2.24
N LEU A 252 5.02 8.15 -1.62
CA LEU A 252 3.87 8.66 -0.89
C LEU A 252 2.75 9.10 -1.84
N SER A 253 1.57 8.49 -1.69
CA SER A 253 0.39 8.87 -2.45
C SER A 253 -0.23 10.17 -1.94
N GLN A 254 -1.02 10.85 -2.78
CA GLN A 254 -1.83 12.00 -2.36
C GLN A 254 -2.80 11.62 -1.23
N GLU A 255 -3.38 10.42 -1.28
CA GLU A 255 -4.31 9.93 -0.27
C GLU A 255 -3.62 9.76 1.09
N SER A 256 -2.49 9.06 1.14
CA SER A 256 -1.73 8.85 2.37
C SER A 256 -1.19 10.16 2.95
N TYR A 257 -0.74 11.07 2.09
CA TYR A 257 -0.31 12.42 2.49
C TYR A 257 -1.44 13.20 3.17
N TRP A 258 -2.60 13.30 2.55
CA TRP A 258 -3.72 14.07 3.11
C TRP A 258 -4.36 13.39 4.33
N THR A 259 -4.30 12.05 4.39
CA THR A 259 -4.71 11.30 5.59
C THR A 259 -3.82 11.67 6.77
N PHE A 260 -2.49 11.70 6.57
CA PHE A 260 -1.55 12.12 7.60
C PHE A 260 -1.82 13.57 8.07
N VAL A 261 -1.95 14.50 7.14
CA VAL A 261 -2.22 15.93 7.47
C VAL A 261 -3.53 16.07 8.24
N ALA A 262 -4.59 15.37 7.81
CA ALA A 262 -5.89 15.40 8.49
C ALA A 262 -5.82 14.79 9.90
N ALA A 263 -5.09 13.68 10.06
CA ALA A 263 -4.88 13.06 11.36
C ALA A 263 -4.05 13.96 12.29
N CYS A 264 -3.01 14.64 11.80
CA CYS A 264 -2.24 15.62 12.58
C CYS A 264 -3.13 16.79 13.04
N ARG A 265 -4.00 17.32 12.20
CA ARG A 265 -4.97 18.37 12.58
C ARG A 265 -5.89 17.92 13.71
N GLY A 266 -6.53 16.76 13.55
CA GLY A 266 -7.40 16.24 14.59
C GLY A 266 -6.67 15.93 15.89
N PHE A 267 -5.46 15.38 15.79
CA PHE A 267 -4.63 15.06 16.96
C PHE A 267 -4.16 16.32 17.71
N THR A 268 -3.66 17.33 17.00
CA THR A 268 -3.18 18.57 17.64
C THR A 268 -4.30 19.40 18.26
N GLU A 269 -5.51 19.36 17.69
CA GLU A 269 -6.69 19.97 18.26
C GLU A 269 -7.16 19.24 19.53
N LYS A 270 -7.15 17.90 19.52
CA LYS A 270 -7.57 17.07 20.64
C LYS A 270 -6.70 15.82 20.73
N PRO A 271 -5.56 15.87 21.47
CA PRO A 271 -4.72 14.70 21.66
C PRO A 271 -5.48 13.56 22.35
N ASP A 272 -5.48 12.38 21.70
CA ASP A 272 -6.20 11.20 22.19
C ASP A 272 -5.42 9.93 21.84
N LEU A 273 -5.57 8.88 22.68
CA LEU A 273 -4.96 7.57 22.47
C LEU A 273 -5.48 6.86 21.23
N LYS A 274 -6.68 7.21 20.74
CA LYS A 274 -7.29 6.63 19.51
C LYS A 274 -6.42 6.77 18.26
N TYR A 275 -5.49 7.73 18.22
CA TYR A 275 -4.54 7.90 17.13
C TYR A 275 -3.34 6.92 17.20
N PHE A 276 -3.24 6.15 18.29
CA PHE A 276 -2.14 5.20 18.54
C PHE A 276 -2.63 3.78 18.83
N VAL A 277 -3.88 3.61 19.20
CA VAL A 277 -4.49 2.31 19.49
C VAL A 277 -5.91 2.30 18.95
N HIS A 278 -6.23 1.30 18.16
CA HIS A 278 -7.58 1.11 17.65
C HIS A 278 -7.93 -0.38 17.61
N GLU A 279 -9.07 -0.70 18.19
CA GLU A 279 -9.68 -2.03 18.09
C GLU A 279 -10.96 -1.92 17.24
N GLU A 280 -11.09 -2.79 16.24
CA GLU A 280 -12.24 -2.84 15.35
C GLU A 280 -13.17 -3.99 15.75
N ASP A 281 -14.45 -3.69 16.02
CA ASP A 281 -15.50 -4.72 16.09
C ASP A 281 -15.97 -5.07 14.67
N ALA A 282 -15.18 -5.85 13.98
CA ALA A 282 -15.41 -6.26 12.60
C ALA A 282 -15.97 -7.70 12.52
N SER A 283 -16.90 -8.07 13.41
CA SER A 283 -17.51 -9.39 13.33
C SER A 283 -18.26 -9.58 12.00
N SER A 284 -18.30 -10.81 11.49
CA SER A 284 -19.03 -11.12 10.25
C SER A 284 -20.48 -10.69 10.28
N GLU A 285 -21.13 -10.74 11.44
CA GLU A 285 -22.50 -10.29 11.63
C GLU A 285 -22.62 -8.78 11.50
N THR A 286 -21.70 -8.02 12.13
CA THR A 286 -21.63 -6.55 12.01
C THR A 286 -21.46 -6.13 10.56
N VAL A 287 -20.56 -6.77 9.83
CA VAL A 287 -20.27 -6.50 8.41
C VAL A 287 -21.52 -6.72 7.55
N LEU A 288 -22.20 -7.87 7.70
CA LEU A 288 -23.40 -8.17 6.92
C LEU A 288 -24.55 -7.19 7.20
N ASN A 289 -24.75 -6.86 8.48
CA ASN A 289 -25.77 -5.87 8.87
C ASN A 289 -25.47 -4.48 8.28
N LEU A 290 -24.21 -4.06 8.25
CA LEU A 290 -23.82 -2.79 7.60
C LEU A 290 -24.12 -2.82 6.11
N MET A 291 -23.78 -3.91 5.40
CA MET A 291 -24.09 -4.05 3.97
C MET A 291 -25.59 -3.94 3.68
N GLU A 292 -26.42 -4.64 4.45
CA GLU A 292 -27.89 -4.60 4.29
C GLU A 292 -28.46 -3.19 4.53
N ASN A 293 -27.87 -2.44 5.47
CA ASN A 293 -28.36 -1.11 5.83
C ASN A 293 -27.92 0.01 4.87
N HIS A 294 -26.91 -0.23 4.00
CA HIS A 294 -26.40 0.82 3.11
C HIS A 294 -27.34 1.15 1.95
N GLY A 295 -28.31 0.30 1.62
CA GLY A 295 -29.23 0.52 0.49
C GLY A 295 -28.54 0.52 -0.88
N SER A 296 -27.39 -0.11 -0.99
CA SER A 296 -26.57 -0.30 -2.20
C SER A 296 -26.18 -1.76 -2.31
N ASP A 297 -25.82 -2.21 -3.51
CA ASP A 297 -25.40 -3.59 -3.75
C ASP A 297 -23.87 -3.74 -3.73
N TYR A 298 -23.42 -4.92 -3.35
CA TYR A 298 -22.00 -5.29 -3.32
C TYR A 298 -21.75 -6.46 -4.26
N VAL A 299 -20.77 -6.29 -5.15
CA VAL A 299 -20.30 -7.36 -6.03
C VAL A 299 -18.86 -7.68 -5.65
N PHE A 300 -18.58 -8.95 -5.46
CA PHE A 300 -17.27 -9.45 -5.07
C PHE A 300 -16.73 -10.37 -6.16
N LEU A 301 -15.47 -10.17 -6.55
CA LEU A 301 -14.73 -11.16 -7.32
C LEU A 301 -13.69 -11.79 -6.40
N VAL A 302 -13.91 -13.06 -6.06
CA VAL A 302 -12.99 -13.87 -5.26
C VAL A 302 -12.10 -14.67 -6.20
N VAL A 303 -10.79 -14.58 -6.02
CA VAL A 303 -9.78 -15.33 -6.78
C VAL A 303 -8.92 -16.10 -5.80
N ASP A 304 -8.94 -17.42 -5.89
CA ASP A 304 -8.09 -18.29 -5.08
C ASP A 304 -6.71 -18.47 -5.75
N GLU A 305 -5.66 -18.52 -4.95
CA GLU A 305 -4.26 -18.65 -5.36
C GLU A 305 -3.62 -19.87 -4.70
N HIS A 306 -2.70 -20.51 -5.40
CA HIS A 306 -1.94 -21.65 -4.85
C HIS A 306 -0.43 -21.36 -4.72
N LYS A 307 0.01 -20.18 -5.15
CA LYS A 307 1.42 -19.82 -5.13
C LYS A 307 1.60 -18.37 -4.68
N ALA A 308 2.31 -18.20 -3.57
CA ALA A 308 2.66 -16.88 -3.08
C ALA A 308 3.46 -16.08 -4.12
N GLU A 309 3.14 -14.81 -4.27
CA GLU A 309 3.91 -13.82 -5.05
C GLU A 309 4.52 -12.77 -4.14
N VAL A 310 5.52 -12.08 -4.66
CA VAL A 310 6.10 -10.90 -4.00
C VAL A 310 5.01 -9.84 -3.81
N PRO A 311 4.79 -9.34 -2.58
CA PRO A 311 3.68 -8.44 -2.25
C PRO A 311 3.56 -7.24 -3.19
N ASP A 312 4.62 -6.50 -3.47
CA ASP A 312 4.58 -5.33 -4.35
C ASP A 312 4.15 -5.67 -5.78
N SER A 313 4.66 -6.79 -6.33
CA SER A 313 4.22 -7.26 -7.65
C SER A 313 2.74 -7.65 -7.65
N LEU A 314 2.27 -8.28 -6.59
CA LEU A 314 0.88 -8.67 -6.40
C LEU A 314 -0.03 -7.44 -6.31
N TRP A 315 0.27 -6.50 -5.42
CA TRP A 315 -0.57 -5.32 -5.21
C TRP A 315 -0.65 -4.42 -6.43
N GLY A 316 0.45 -4.26 -7.18
CA GLY A 316 0.42 -3.56 -8.47
C GLY A 316 -0.54 -4.21 -9.48
N GLN A 317 -0.60 -5.56 -9.51
CA GLN A 317 -1.55 -6.30 -10.36
C GLN A 317 -2.99 -6.17 -9.87
N LEU A 318 -3.22 -6.23 -8.55
CA LEU A 318 -4.54 -6.09 -7.94
C LEU A 318 -5.11 -4.70 -8.23
N HIS A 319 -4.37 -3.64 -7.97
CA HIS A 319 -4.82 -2.26 -8.22
C HIS A 319 -5.15 -2.01 -9.69
N LYS A 320 -4.26 -2.43 -10.61
CA LYS A 320 -4.52 -2.33 -12.05
C LYS A 320 -5.79 -3.07 -12.45
N SER A 321 -5.98 -4.28 -11.95
CA SER A 321 -7.13 -5.12 -12.29
C SER A 321 -8.43 -4.60 -11.68
N GLN A 322 -8.37 -4.06 -10.46
CA GLN A 322 -9.49 -3.38 -9.82
C GLN A 322 -10.00 -2.20 -10.66
N GLN A 323 -9.09 -1.35 -11.12
CA GLN A 323 -9.46 -0.20 -11.97
C GLN A 323 -10.07 -0.65 -13.30
N ALA A 324 -9.51 -1.68 -13.94
CA ALA A 324 -10.02 -2.22 -15.18
C ALA A 324 -11.44 -2.81 -15.04
N LEU A 325 -11.70 -3.52 -13.95
CA LEU A 325 -13.02 -4.07 -13.62
C LEU A 325 -14.03 -2.96 -13.30
N ARG A 326 -13.61 -1.95 -12.51
CA ARG A 326 -14.43 -0.76 -12.23
C ARG A 326 -14.86 -0.07 -13.53
N GLN A 327 -13.92 0.25 -14.41
CA GLN A 327 -14.23 0.83 -15.73
C GLN A 327 -15.16 -0.04 -16.55
N THR A 328 -14.99 -1.36 -16.51
CA THR A 328 -15.86 -2.30 -17.21
C THR A 328 -17.30 -2.21 -16.72
N LEU A 329 -17.52 -2.13 -15.41
CA LEU A 329 -18.85 -1.94 -14.82
C LEU A 329 -19.44 -0.59 -15.24
N GLU A 330 -18.70 0.51 -15.07
CA GLU A 330 -19.14 1.87 -15.38
C GLU A 330 -19.51 2.04 -16.87
N ILE A 331 -18.68 1.56 -17.81
CA ILE A 331 -18.96 1.63 -19.27
C ILE A 331 -20.23 0.86 -19.64
N ASN A 332 -20.57 -0.20 -18.90
CA ASN A 332 -21.78 -0.97 -19.15
C ASN A 332 -22.99 -0.44 -18.36
N GLY A 333 -22.86 0.69 -17.65
CA GLY A 333 -23.93 1.44 -17.01
C GLY A 333 -24.22 1.04 -15.58
N PHE A 334 -23.32 0.34 -14.91
CA PHE A 334 -23.39 0.10 -13.48
C PHE A 334 -22.61 1.21 -12.74
N ASP A 335 -23.29 2.01 -11.95
CA ASP A 335 -22.69 3.12 -11.20
C ASP A 335 -21.92 2.58 -10.01
N VAL A 336 -20.58 2.69 -10.06
CA VAL A 336 -19.68 2.21 -9.00
C VAL A 336 -19.43 3.32 -7.99
N VAL A 337 -20.03 3.21 -6.80
CA VAL A 337 -19.85 4.14 -5.69
C VAL A 337 -18.40 4.13 -5.21
N ARG A 338 -17.87 2.94 -4.93
CA ARG A 338 -16.46 2.73 -4.56
C ARG A 338 -16.02 1.31 -4.86
N SER A 339 -14.71 1.12 -4.90
CA SER A 339 -14.12 -0.21 -5.07
C SER A 339 -12.85 -0.33 -4.23
N SER A 340 -12.54 -1.56 -3.82
CA SER A 340 -11.31 -1.90 -3.13
C SER A 340 -10.82 -3.28 -3.51
N ALA A 341 -9.58 -3.60 -3.14
CA ALA A 341 -9.01 -4.93 -3.26
C ALA A 341 -8.42 -5.35 -1.92
N TRP A 342 -8.56 -6.61 -1.59
CA TRP A 342 -7.97 -7.24 -0.43
C TRP A 342 -7.22 -8.51 -0.82
N SER A 343 -6.19 -8.85 -0.08
CA SER A 343 -5.42 -10.09 -0.22
C SER A 343 -4.83 -10.51 1.11
N ASP A 344 -4.81 -11.82 1.37
CA ASP A 344 -4.00 -12.43 2.43
C ASP A 344 -2.53 -12.64 1.99
N GLU A 345 -2.19 -12.19 0.76
CA GLU A 345 -0.88 -12.31 0.11
C GLU A 345 -0.38 -13.74 -0.10
N ARG A 346 -1.21 -14.73 0.18
CA ARG A 346 -0.87 -16.17 0.11
C ARG A 346 -1.82 -16.98 -0.76
N HIS A 347 -3.12 -16.91 -0.46
CA HIS A 347 -4.09 -17.87 -1.00
C HIS A 347 -5.31 -17.22 -1.61
N ARG A 348 -5.64 -15.97 -1.26
CA ARG A 348 -6.89 -15.35 -1.67
C ARG A 348 -6.78 -13.87 -1.95
N HIS A 349 -7.42 -13.47 -3.04
CA HIS A 349 -7.59 -12.07 -3.42
C HIS A 349 -9.08 -11.78 -3.62
N ILE A 350 -9.58 -10.67 -3.09
CA ILE A 350 -10.99 -10.30 -3.19
C ILE A 350 -11.08 -8.85 -3.68
N PHE A 351 -11.77 -8.65 -4.80
CA PHE A 351 -12.17 -7.33 -5.26
C PHE A 351 -13.56 -7.03 -4.78
N VAL A 352 -13.78 -5.83 -4.27
CA VAL A 352 -15.05 -5.36 -3.74
C VAL A 352 -15.51 -4.18 -4.59
N PHE A 353 -16.74 -4.24 -5.10
CA PHE A 353 -17.40 -3.16 -5.81
C PHE A 353 -18.71 -2.86 -5.13
N GLN A 354 -18.86 -1.66 -4.57
CA GLN A 354 -20.13 -1.13 -4.11
C GLN A 354 -20.79 -0.43 -5.28
N LEU A 355 -21.98 -0.87 -5.66
CA LEU A 355 -22.75 -0.33 -6.76
C LEU A 355 -24.01 0.38 -6.24
N GLU A 356 -24.52 1.41 -6.93
CA GLU A 356 -25.85 1.92 -6.64
C GLU A 356 -26.89 0.81 -6.75
N SER A 357 -26.77 -0.03 -7.79
CA SER A 357 -27.56 -1.26 -7.94
C SER A 357 -26.76 -2.29 -8.75
N SER A 358 -26.86 -3.56 -8.37
CA SER A 358 -26.31 -4.70 -9.14
C SER A 358 -27.16 -5.08 -10.34
N THR A 359 -28.38 -4.51 -10.44
CA THR A 359 -29.29 -4.70 -11.56
C THR A 359 -29.70 -3.36 -12.14
N ILE A 360 -29.78 -3.27 -13.48
CA ILE A 360 -30.12 -2.05 -14.21
C ILE A 360 -31.23 -2.34 -15.23
N PRO A 361 -32.02 -1.30 -15.63
CA PRO A 361 -33.07 -1.48 -16.64
C PRO A 361 -32.55 -2.09 -17.95
N GLY A 362 -33.35 -2.92 -18.61
CA GLY A 362 -33.00 -3.59 -19.86
C GLY A 362 -32.77 -2.66 -21.06
N VAL A 363 -33.08 -1.37 -20.90
CA VAL A 363 -32.91 -0.36 -21.95
C VAL A 363 -32.07 0.81 -21.49
N THR A 364 -31.36 1.43 -22.43
CA THR A 364 -30.60 2.66 -22.20
C THR A 364 -30.91 3.69 -23.27
N LYS A 365 -30.99 4.95 -22.86
CA LYS A 365 -31.16 6.08 -23.78
C LYS A 365 -29.81 6.41 -24.43
N HIS A 366 -29.77 6.37 -25.76
CA HIS A 366 -28.61 6.80 -26.51
C HIS A 366 -28.94 8.08 -27.28
N VAL A 367 -28.18 9.14 -26.95
CA VAL A 367 -28.33 10.47 -27.55
C VAL A 367 -27.38 10.54 -28.75
N GLY A 368 -27.98 10.67 -29.93
CA GLY A 368 -27.30 10.77 -31.21
C GLY A 368 -26.90 12.21 -31.58
N PRO A 369 -26.59 12.46 -32.86
CA PRO A 369 -26.14 13.74 -33.36
C PRO A 369 -27.28 14.78 -33.41
N PRO A 370 -26.95 16.09 -33.40
CA PRO A 370 -27.92 17.13 -33.76
C PRO A 370 -28.52 16.88 -35.13
N VAL A 371 -29.79 17.18 -35.28
CA VAL A 371 -30.53 17.05 -36.58
C VAL A 371 -29.89 17.91 -37.68
N SER A 372 -29.31 19.05 -37.30
CA SER A 372 -28.61 19.97 -38.19
C SER A 372 -27.34 19.36 -38.84
N MET A 373 -26.78 18.28 -38.26
CA MET A 373 -25.64 17.55 -38.81
C MET A 373 -26.11 16.46 -39.76
N ALA A 374 -26.57 16.82 -40.97
CA ALA A 374 -27.25 15.92 -41.91
C ALA A 374 -26.57 14.56 -42.13
N LYS A 375 -25.27 14.55 -42.42
CA LYS A 375 -24.52 13.29 -42.64
C LYS A 375 -24.46 12.38 -41.44
N ASN A 376 -24.25 12.98 -40.22
CA ASN A 376 -24.21 12.22 -39.00
C ASN A 376 -25.60 11.69 -38.61
N ALA A 377 -26.63 12.51 -38.84
CA ALA A 377 -28.02 12.14 -38.61
C ALA A 377 -28.44 10.97 -39.49
N GLU A 378 -28.10 11.01 -40.81
CA GLU A 378 -28.33 9.96 -41.76
C GLU A 378 -27.66 8.64 -41.36
N SER A 379 -26.37 8.67 -41.02
CA SER A 379 -25.65 7.49 -40.52
C SER A 379 -26.23 6.94 -39.22
N PHE A 380 -26.68 7.82 -38.32
CA PHE A 380 -27.36 7.40 -37.09
C PHE A 380 -28.68 6.67 -37.37
N LEU A 381 -29.48 7.22 -38.26
CA LEU A 381 -30.74 6.59 -38.69
C LEU A 381 -30.50 5.24 -39.37
N GLU A 382 -29.55 5.15 -40.29
CA GLU A 382 -29.14 3.89 -40.93
C GLU A 382 -28.72 2.82 -39.93
N THR A 383 -27.99 3.21 -38.89
CA THR A 383 -27.47 2.29 -37.86
C THR A 383 -28.60 1.75 -36.97
N HIS A 384 -29.61 2.57 -36.67
CA HIS A 384 -30.58 2.24 -35.63
C HIS A 384 -31.98 1.87 -36.19
N LEU A 385 -32.34 2.28 -37.41
CA LEU A 385 -33.59 1.87 -38.02
C LEU A 385 -33.55 0.38 -38.39
N GLY A 386 -34.42 -0.41 -37.75
CA GLY A 386 -34.51 -1.85 -37.98
C GLY A 386 -33.43 -2.69 -37.31
N SER A 387 -32.59 -2.10 -36.49
CA SER A 387 -31.60 -2.82 -35.67
C SER A 387 -32.28 -3.60 -34.58
N GLU A 388 -31.93 -4.85 -34.35
CA GLU A 388 -32.41 -5.68 -33.24
C GLU A 388 -31.98 -5.12 -31.86
N ALA A 389 -30.93 -4.33 -31.82
CA ALA A 389 -30.47 -3.65 -30.59
C ALA A 389 -31.36 -2.44 -30.25
N THR A 390 -32.19 -1.94 -31.19
CA THR A 390 -33.05 -0.80 -30.95
C THR A 390 -34.40 -1.26 -30.36
N GLU A 391 -34.69 -0.84 -29.13
CA GLU A 391 -35.99 -1.11 -28.51
C GLU A 391 -37.05 -0.13 -28.94
N SER A 392 -36.70 1.16 -29.07
CA SER A 392 -37.64 2.21 -29.48
C SER A 392 -36.93 3.39 -30.14
N GLY A 393 -37.59 4.00 -31.10
CA GLY A 393 -37.07 5.13 -31.88
C GLY A 393 -36.43 4.71 -33.20
N PRO A 394 -35.66 5.57 -33.84
CA PRO A 394 -35.20 6.91 -33.41
C PRO A 394 -36.32 7.98 -33.41
N TRP A 395 -36.24 8.93 -32.45
CA TRP A 395 -37.07 10.12 -32.39
C TRP A 395 -36.21 11.38 -32.16
N ILE A 396 -36.81 12.56 -32.26
CA ILE A 396 -36.15 13.83 -31.99
C ILE A 396 -36.54 14.29 -30.57
N GLU A 397 -35.50 14.61 -29.77
CA GLU A 397 -35.64 15.25 -28.45
C GLU A 397 -34.76 16.50 -28.41
N GLY A 398 -35.39 17.63 -28.21
CA GLY A 398 -34.73 18.92 -28.44
C GLY A 398 -34.27 19.07 -29.89
N ASP A 399 -32.97 19.18 -30.10
CA ASP A 399 -32.34 19.31 -31.41
C ASP A 399 -31.61 18.03 -31.89
N ARG A 400 -31.75 16.89 -31.15
CA ARG A 400 -30.96 15.69 -31.36
C ARG A 400 -31.80 14.45 -31.68
N TRP A 401 -31.24 13.56 -32.45
CA TRP A 401 -31.78 12.20 -32.58
C TRP A 401 -31.53 11.42 -31.29
N VAL A 402 -32.49 10.61 -30.89
CA VAL A 402 -32.44 9.78 -29.68
C VAL A 402 -33.04 8.41 -29.99
N VAL A 403 -32.47 7.39 -29.33
CA VAL A 403 -32.96 6.01 -29.45
C VAL A 403 -32.87 5.31 -28.08
N LEU A 404 -33.76 4.37 -27.81
CA LEU A 404 -33.59 3.42 -26.73
C LEU A 404 -32.95 2.14 -27.25
N LEU A 405 -31.84 1.78 -26.68
CA LEU A 405 -31.13 0.56 -27.00
C LEU A 405 -31.33 -0.51 -25.92
N ARG A 406 -31.44 -1.75 -26.33
CA ARG A 406 -31.43 -2.89 -25.42
C ARG A 406 -30.04 -3.03 -24.80
N ARG A 407 -29.97 -3.19 -23.49
CA ARG A 407 -28.73 -3.56 -22.82
C ARG A 407 -28.45 -5.05 -23.02
N ARG A 408 -27.23 -5.40 -23.24
CA ARG A 408 -26.78 -6.79 -23.34
C ARG A 408 -26.77 -7.47 -21.98
N HIS A 409 -26.41 -6.73 -20.93
CA HIS A 409 -26.35 -7.19 -19.56
C HIS A 409 -27.18 -6.25 -18.69
N THR A 410 -28.03 -6.83 -17.86
CA THR A 410 -28.84 -6.13 -16.86
C THR A 410 -28.40 -6.45 -15.45
N GLU A 411 -27.54 -7.44 -15.27
CA GLU A 411 -26.96 -7.86 -14.00
C GLU A 411 -25.43 -7.73 -14.04
N ALA A 412 -24.85 -7.09 -13.01
CA ALA A 412 -23.41 -6.91 -12.91
C ALA A 412 -22.65 -8.25 -12.84
N LYS A 413 -23.24 -9.25 -12.17
CA LYS A 413 -22.71 -10.60 -12.07
C LYS A 413 -22.56 -11.24 -13.45
N GLU A 414 -23.60 -11.23 -14.28
CA GLU A 414 -23.56 -11.79 -15.64
C GLU A 414 -22.54 -11.07 -16.55
N LEU A 415 -22.45 -9.75 -16.44
CA LEU A 415 -21.45 -8.97 -17.15
C LEU A 415 -20.04 -9.44 -16.79
N LEU A 416 -19.73 -9.52 -15.52
CA LEU A 416 -18.41 -9.94 -15.05
C LEU A 416 -18.11 -11.39 -15.42
N GLU A 417 -19.08 -12.32 -15.30
CA GLU A 417 -18.94 -13.70 -15.71
C GLU A 417 -18.59 -13.81 -17.21
N GLU A 418 -19.24 -13.02 -18.07
CA GLU A 418 -18.89 -12.99 -19.50
C GLU A 418 -17.49 -12.44 -19.73
N ARG A 419 -17.15 -11.30 -19.09
CA ARG A 419 -15.88 -10.60 -19.29
C ARG A 419 -14.68 -11.36 -18.73
N LEU A 420 -14.90 -12.26 -17.76
CA LEU A 420 -13.84 -13.07 -17.15
C LEU A 420 -13.67 -14.47 -17.77
N ARG A 421 -14.46 -14.85 -18.78
CA ARG A 421 -14.36 -16.16 -19.46
C ARG A 421 -12.98 -16.44 -20.07
N ASP A 422 -12.28 -15.41 -20.53
CA ASP A 422 -10.91 -15.48 -21.06
C ASP A 422 -9.85 -15.06 -20.01
N GLY A 423 -10.23 -15.00 -18.72
CA GLY A 423 -9.41 -14.46 -17.63
C GLY A 423 -9.41 -12.94 -17.57
N GLY A 424 -10.32 -12.26 -18.28
CA GLY A 424 -10.45 -10.81 -18.28
C GLY A 424 -9.34 -10.07 -19.04
N ARG A 425 -8.66 -10.73 -19.96
CA ARG A 425 -7.61 -10.12 -20.80
C ARG A 425 -8.15 -8.96 -21.64
N GLY A 426 -9.37 -9.11 -22.15
CA GLY A 426 -10.06 -8.10 -22.95
C GLY A 426 -10.45 -6.84 -22.18
N VAL A 427 -10.50 -6.88 -20.85
CA VAL A 427 -10.83 -5.75 -19.97
C VAL A 427 -9.61 -5.15 -19.26
N GLY A 428 -8.43 -5.67 -19.48
CA GLY A 428 -7.19 -5.09 -18.94
C GLY A 428 -6.71 -5.70 -17.63
N ILE A 429 -7.20 -6.86 -17.23
CA ILE A 429 -6.69 -7.63 -16.09
C ILE A 429 -5.21 -8.00 -16.32
N SER A 430 -4.41 -7.94 -15.27
CA SER A 430 -2.99 -8.30 -15.34
C SER A 430 -2.82 -9.74 -15.84
N ARG A 431 -1.77 -9.99 -16.64
CA ARG A 431 -1.57 -11.29 -17.30
C ARG A 431 -1.48 -12.46 -16.32
N LYS A 432 -0.84 -12.27 -15.18
CA LYS A 432 -0.69 -13.31 -14.16
C LYS A 432 -2.02 -13.58 -13.46
N LEU A 433 -2.73 -12.53 -13.05
CA LEU A 433 -4.04 -12.65 -12.40
C LEU A 433 -5.08 -13.27 -13.36
N ALA A 434 -5.01 -12.96 -14.65
CA ALA A 434 -5.88 -13.57 -15.68
C ALA A 434 -5.77 -15.10 -15.72
N VAL A 435 -4.56 -15.65 -15.54
CA VAL A 435 -4.35 -17.10 -15.47
C VAL A 435 -5.03 -17.70 -14.24
N ARG A 436 -5.00 -17.01 -13.10
CA ARG A 436 -5.63 -17.46 -11.85
C ARG A 436 -7.15 -17.42 -11.94
N ILE A 437 -7.69 -16.33 -12.49
CA ILE A 437 -9.13 -16.19 -12.74
C ILE A 437 -9.65 -17.34 -13.59
N LEU A 438 -8.90 -17.77 -14.60
CA LEU A 438 -9.26 -18.93 -15.43
C LEU A 438 -9.29 -20.25 -14.66
N GLN A 439 -8.51 -20.37 -13.61
CA GLN A 439 -8.44 -21.59 -12.79
C GLN A 439 -9.56 -21.65 -11.76
N HIS A 440 -9.62 -20.62 -10.92
CA HIS A 440 -10.59 -20.56 -9.81
C HIS A 440 -10.98 -19.11 -9.50
N HIS A 441 -12.19 -18.75 -9.86
CA HIS A 441 -12.80 -17.50 -9.39
C HIS A 441 -14.27 -17.69 -9.09
N ARG A 442 -14.82 -16.79 -8.30
CA ARG A 442 -16.25 -16.72 -8.00
C ARG A 442 -16.69 -15.27 -7.98
N ILE A 443 -17.88 -15.03 -8.53
CA ILE A 443 -18.54 -13.73 -8.44
C ILE A 443 -19.72 -13.88 -7.51
N LEU A 444 -19.71 -13.10 -6.44
CA LEU A 444 -20.68 -13.15 -5.37
C LEU A 444 -21.39 -11.79 -5.26
N VAL A 445 -22.65 -11.80 -4.84
CA VAL A 445 -23.46 -10.59 -4.68
C VAL A 445 -23.98 -10.54 -3.25
N ASN A 446 -23.82 -9.39 -2.61
CA ASN A 446 -24.36 -9.10 -1.27
C ASN A 446 -24.00 -10.20 -0.24
N GLY A 447 -24.98 -10.76 0.44
CA GLY A 447 -24.80 -11.78 1.48
C GLY A 447 -24.15 -13.10 1.05
N GLU A 448 -23.97 -13.35 -0.27
CA GLU A 448 -23.25 -14.52 -0.74
C GLU A 448 -21.77 -14.55 -0.28
N ILE A 449 -21.23 -13.39 0.16
CA ILE A 449 -19.84 -13.26 0.65
C ILE A 449 -19.63 -13.87 2.05
N ARG A 450 -20.68 -14.25 2.77
CA ARG A 450 -20.64 -14.70 4.17
C ARG A 450 -19.53 -15.69 4.49
N ASP A 451 -19.35 -16.71 3.66
CA ASP A 451 -18.38 -17.80 3.88
C ASP A 451 -16.92 -17.36 3.69
N TYR A 452 -16.72 -16.13 3.22
CA TYR A 452 -15.41 -15.51 2.96
C TYR A 452 -15.03 -14.44 3.97
N LEU A 453 -15.90 -14.14 4.96
CA LEU A 453 -15.63 -13.17 6.03
C LEU A 453 -14.75 -13.79 7.12
N VAL A 454 -13.49 -14.04 6.75
CA VAL A 454 -12.46 -14.70 7.58
C VAL A 454 -11.09 -14.08 7.29
N ASP A 455 -10.11 -14.38 8.15
CA ASP A 455 -8.68 -14.14 7.94
C ASP A 455 -8.31 -12.67 7.66
N GLY A 456 -9.04 -11.74 8.26
CA GLY A 456 -8.79 -10.30 8.12
C GLY A 456 -9.55 -9.62 6.98
N PHE A 457 -10.23 -10.36 6.10
CA PHE A 457 -11.09 -9.76 5.08
C PHE A 457 -12.30 -9.06 5.71
N GLU A 458 -12.87 -9.61 6.78
CA GLU A 458 -13.95 -8.98 7.54
C GLU A 458 -13.56 -7.58 8.05
N LYS A 459 -12.33 -7.41 8.54
CA LYS A 459 -11.81 -6.11 8.98
C LYS A 459 -11.65 -5.14 7.81
N HIS A 460 -11.08 -5.62 6.69
CA HIS A 460 -10.98 -4.82 5.48
C HIS A 460 -12.36 -4.35 4.99
N LEU A 461 -13.32 -5.27 4.88
CA LEU A 461 -14.67 -4.95 4.43
C LEU A 461 -15.39 -4.02 5.40
N TYR A 462 -15.22 -4.21 6.72
CA TYR A 462 -15.73 -3.30 7.73
C TYR A 462 -15.24 -1.85 7.50
N ARG A 463 -13.94 -1.66 7.28
CA ARG A 463 -13.36 -0.33 7.00
C ARG A 463 -13.93 0.27 5.70
N VAL A 464 -14.07 -0.55 4.66
CA VAL A 464 -14.72 -0.12 3.42
C VAL A 464 -16.16 0.30 3.66
N LEU A 465 -16.93 -0.44 4.45
CA LEU A 465 -18.32 -0.14 4.74
C LEU A 465 -18.47 1.13 5.59
N VAL A 466 -17.74 1.23 6.67
CA VAL A 466 -17.77 2.41 7.54
C VAL A 466 -17.26 3.65 6.78
N GLY A 467 -16.20 3.51 5.99
CA GLY A 467 -15.63 4.56 5.15
C GLY A 467 -15.00 5.72 5.90
N ARG A 468 -15.38 5.92 7.15
CA ARG A 468 -14.85 6.96 8.03
C ARG A 468 -13.64 6.41 8.77
N PRO A 469 -12.47 7.11 8.77
CA PRO A 469 -11.37 6.75 9.64
C PRO A 469 -11.81 6.73 11.12
N HIS A 470 -11.31 5.77 11.88
CA HIS A 470 -11.71 5.57 13.29
C HIS A 470 -11.39 6.77 14.20
N TRP A 471 -10.40 7.56 13.82
CA TRP A 471 -10.00 8.77 14.58
C TRP A 471 -10.86 10.01 14.25
N VAL A 472 -11.71 9.96 13.22
CA VAL A 472 -12.70 11.00 12.89
C VAL A 472 -13.99 10.71 13.66
N GLU A 473 -14.41 11.63 14.52
CA GLU A 473 -15.67 11.57 15.30
C GLU A 473 -16.89 12.07 14.50
#